data_c3f31e48e44652d5dca2eba2bfe80682
#
_entry.id   c3f31e48e44652d5dca2eba2bfe80682
#
_cell.length_a   1.000
_cell.length_b   1.000
_cell.length_c   1.000
_cell.angle_alpha   90.00
_cell.angle_beta   90.00
_cell.angle_gamma   90.00
#
_symmetry.space_group_name_H-M   'P 1'
#
loop_
_entity.id
_entity.type
_entity.pdbx_description
1 polymer ?
#
loop_
_entity_poly.entity_id
_entity_poly.type
_entity_poly.pdbx_seq_one_letter_code
_entity_poly.pdbx_strand_id
1 'polypeptide(L)'
;MLTLFHHPFCPHSRFVRLLLSEYGLEADFTEERVWERREAFLMLNPAGQTPVLVVEGYPAIPGASVIAEFLDEMHGSLEDGVTQRQLIGESPQQRIESRRLASWFGDKFYSEVSGPLANERLHKRYMTNEQGGGPPDTDVMRAARRNIRYHLAYIGWLAGQRDWLAGDNL
;
A
#
# COMPACT_ATOMS: atom_id res chain seq x y z
N MET A 1 -14.17 10.85 12.31
CA MET A 1 -12.71 10.95 12.57
C MET A 1 -12.00 9.78 11.89
N LEU A 2 -10.92 10.03 11.14
CA LEU A 2 -10.13 9.01 10.44
C LEU A 2 -8.78 8.86 11.15
N THR A 3 -8.35 7.63 11.45
CA THR A 3 -7.01 7.34 11.98
C THR A 3 -6.35 6.26 11.14
N LEU A 4 -5.18 6.53 10.60
CA LEU A 4 -4.39 5.57 9.84
C LEU A 4 -3.20 5.07 10.66
N PHE A 5 -3.24 3.80 11.03
CA PHE A 5 -2.06 3.10 11.53
C PHE A 5 -1.16 2.75 10.36
N HIS A 6 0.05 3.28 10.34
CA HIS A 6 0.94 3.19 9.21
C HIS A 6 2.40 3.04 9.65
N HIS A 7 3.28 2.66 8.71
CA HIS A 7 4.72 2.77 8.91
C HIS A 7 5.33 3.61 7.78
N PRO A 8 6.24 4.57 8.06
CA PRO A 8 6.80 5.50 7.06
C PRO A 8 7.46 4.80 5.86
N PHE A 9 8.11 3.66 6.10
CA PHE A 9 8.80 2.88 5.07
C PHE A 9 7.94 1.79 4.43
N CYS A 10 6.66 1.68 4.80
CA CYS A 10 5.75 0.70 4.21
C CYS A 10 5.14 1.25 2.91
N PRO A 11 5.37 0.62 1.75
CA PRO A 11 4.78 1.07 0.47
C PRO A 11 3.25 1.04 0.47
N HIS A 12 2.64 0.06 1.11
CA HIS A 12 1.19 -0.05 1.25
C HIS A 12 0.62 1.12 2.08
N SER A 13 1.29 1.49 3.17
CA SER A 13 0.93 2.67 3.96
C SER A 13 1.07 3.96 3.15
N ARG A 14 2.12 4.08 2.32
CA ARG A 14 2.30 5.21 1.43
C ARG A 14 1.17 5.30 0.40
N PHE A 15 0.79 4.18 -0.19
CA PHE A 15 -0.33 4.12 -1.14
C PHE A 15 -1.62 4.66 -0.52
N VAL A 16 -1.98 4.21 0.69
CA VAL A 16 -3.19 4.70 1.39
C VAL A 16 -3.08 6.18 1.72
N ARG A 17 -1.91 6.68 2.13
CA ARG A 17 -1.74 8.12 2.38
C ARG A 17 -1.94 8.96 1.11
N LEU A 18 -1.50 8.46 -0.05
CA LEU A 18 -1.77 9.11 -1.34
C LEU A 18 -3.26 9.10 -1.68
N LEU A 19 -3.94 7.96 -1.48
CA LEU A 19 -5.40 7.87 -1.69
C LEU A 19 -6.17 8.86 -0.83
N LEU A 20 -5.85 8.96 0.46
CA LEU A 20 -6.48 9.94 1.35
C LEU A 20 -6.27 11.37 0.84
N SER A 21 -5.06 11.68 0.37
CA SER A 21 -4.75 12.99 -0.22
C SER A 21 -5.53 13.26 -1.51
N GLU A 22 -5.67 12.28 -2.39
CA GLU A 22 -6.42 12.41 -3.65
C GLU A 22 -7.92 12.62 -3.42
N TYR A 23 -8.49 12.02 -2.36
CA TYR A 23 -9.86 12.26 -1.94
C TYR A 23 -10.02 13.49 -1.05
N GLY A 24 -8.95 14.24 -0.75
CA GLY A 24 -9.00 15.42 0.12
C GLY A 24 -9.36 15.10 1.58
N LEU A 25 -9.10 13.88 2.05
CA LEU A 25 -9.44 13.40 3.37
C LEU A 25 -8.30 13.64 4.36
N GLU A 26 -8.61 14.33 5.46
CA GLU A 26 -7.69 14.46 6.59
C GLU A 26 -7.78 13.26 7.52
N ALA A 27 -6.64 12.74 7.95
CA ALA A 27 -6.54 11.63 8.88
C ALA A 27 -5.41 11.85 9.89
N ASP A 28 -5.61 11.36 11.11
CA ASP A 28 -4.55 11.25 12.10
C ASP A 28 -3.65 10.07 11.76
N PHE A 29 -2.34 10.31 11.71
CA PHE A 29 -1.36 9.26 11.39
C PHE A 29 -0.71 8.74 12.67
N THR A 30 -0.88 7.44 12.91
CA THR A 30 -0.23 6.73 14.04
C THR A 30 0.83 5.79 13.50
N GLU A 31 2.11 6.04 13.84
CA GLU A 31 3.20 5.14 13.45
C GLU A 31 3.09 3.82 14.21
N GLU A 32 3.11 2.70 13.47
CA GLU A 32 3.09 1.35 14.02
C GLU A 32 4.34 0.59 13.59
N ARG A 33 5.10 0.12 14.59
CA ARG A 33 6.25 -0.74 14.40
C ARG A 33 5.81 -2.20 14.49
N VAL A 34 5.44 -2.76 13.37
CA VAL A 34 4.81 -4.10 13.27
C VAL A 34 5.62 -5.22 13.94
N TRP A 35 6.93 -5.08 14.06
CA TRP A 35 7.80 -6.05 14.74
C TRP A 35 7.69 -6.01 16.27
N GLU A 36 7.15 -4.94 16.85
CA GLU A 36 6.89 -4.85 18.30
C GLU A 36 5.66 -5.66 18.73
N ARG A 37 4.80 -6.04 17.77
CA ARG A 37 3.59 -6.86 17.95
C ARG A 37 2.72 -6.39 19.11
N ARG A 38 2.49 -5.07 19.22
CA ARG A 38 1.69 -4.48 20.28
C ARG A 38 0.28 -5.08 20.31
N GLU A 39 -0.16 -5.53 21.48
CA GLU A 39 -1.46 -6.18 21.65
C GLU A 39 -2.62 -5.29 21.16
N ALA A 40 -2.61 -4.01 21.51
CA ALA A 40 -3.63 -3.05 21.07
C ALA A 40 -3.73 -2.96 19.53
N PHE A 41 -2.62 -3.07 18.80
CA PHE A 41 -2.64 -3.09 17.34
C PHE A 41 -3.08 -4.45 16.79
N LEU A 42 -2.68 -5.54 17.41
CA LEU A 42 -3.12 -6.89 17.01
C LEU A 42 -4.63 -7.10 17.19
N MET A 43 -5.26 -6.40 18.16
CA MET A 43 -6.72 -6.37 18.28
C MET A 43 -7.41 -5.68 17.10
N LEU A 44 -6.75 -4.69 16.46
CA LEU A 44 -7.28 -4.05 15.24
C LEU A 44 -7.01 -4.91 13.99
N ASN A 45 -5.84 -5.53 13.93
CA ASN A 45 -5.44 -6.40 12.82
C ASN A 45 -4.60 -7.58 13.32
N PRO A 46 -5.19 -8.77 13.49
CA PRO A 46 -4.48 -9.97 13.95
C PRO A 46 -3.31 -10.39 13.04
N ALA A 47 -3.32 -10.00 11.76
CA ALA A 47 -2.19 -10.22 10.85
C ALA A 47 -0.95 -9.41 11.23
N GLY A 48 -1.10 -8.35 12.06
CA GLY A 48 0.01 -7.53 12.53
C GLY A 48 0.69 -6.74 11.42
N GLN A 49 -0.05 -6.33 10.40
CA GLN A 49 0.48 -5.61 9.23
C GLN A 49 -0.16 -4.23 9.09
N THR A 50 0.63 -3.25 8.64
CA THR A 50 0.16 -1.94 8.22
C THR A 50 -0.09 -1.90 6.70
N PRO A 51 -1.01 -1.03 6.22
CA PRO A 51 -1.84 -0.07 6.95
C PRO A 51 -3.11 -0.67 7.56
N VAL A 52 -3.64 0.01 8.58
CA VAL A 52 -5.01 -0.22 9.10
C VAL A 52 -5.69 1.14 9.20
N LEU A 53 -6.85 1.29 8.59
CA LEU A 53 -7.68 2.49 8.71
C LEU A 53 -8.77 2.24 9.76
N VAL A 54 -8.90 3.19 10.68
CA VAL A 54 -9.98 3.22 11.68
C VAL A 54 -10.89 4.40 11.36
N VAL A 55 -12.16 4.10 11.19
CA VAL A 55 -13.21 5.08 10.87
C VAL A 55 -14.32 4.94 11.91
N GLU A 56 -14.79 6.06 12.45
CA GLU A 56 -15.88 6.04 13.41
C GLU A 56 -17.14 5.39 12.84
N GLY A 57 -17.73 4.47 13.58
CA GLY A 57 -18.90 3.71 13.14
C GLY A 57 -18.61 2.46 12.27
N TYR A 58 -17.36 2.20 11.94
CA TYR A 58 -16.94 1.04 11.17
C TYR A 58 -15.96 0.15 11.94
N PRO A 59 -15.89 -1.15 11.63
CA PRO A 59 -14.81 -2.00 12.14
C PRO A 59 -13.46 -1.50 11.59
N ALA A 60 -12.35 -1.87 12.24
CA ALA A 60 -11.03 -1.60 11.71
C ALA A 60 -10.85 -2.23 10.31
N ILE A 61 -10.29 -1.47 9.38
CA ILE A 61 -10.15 -1.84 7.96
C ILE A 61 -8.66 -2.11 7.66
N PRO A 62 -8.21 -3.37 7.69
CA PRO A 62 -6.83 -3.73 7.42
C PRO A 62 -6.57 -3.94 5.93
N GLY A 63 -5.35 -3.57 5.51
CA GLY A 63 -4.86 -3.84 4.16
C GLY A 63 -5.16 -2.75 3.14
N ALA A 64 -4.14 -2.43 2.33
CA ALA A 64 -4.18 -1.30 1.42
C ALA A 64 -5.26 -1.44 0.32
N SER A 65 -5.48 -2.64 -0.21
CA SER A 65 -6.50 -2.89 -1.23
C SER A 65 -7.92 -2.75 -0.68
N VAL A 66 -8.17 -3.25 0.55
CA VAL A 66 -9.48 -3.14 1.20
C VAL A 66 -9.78 -1.68 1.53
N ILE A 67 -8.79 -0.96 2.04
CA ILE A 67 -8.92 0.48 2.31
C ILE A 67 -9.20 1.25 1.01
N ALA A 68 -8.52 0.91 -0.09
CA ALA A 68 -8.74 1.56 -1.38
C ALA A 68 -10.16 1.37 -1.89
N GLU A 69 -10.69 0.14 -1.84
CA GLU A 69 -12.08 -0.14 -2.22
C GLU A 69 -13.07 0.61 -1.32
N PHE A 70 -12.85 0.58 -0.01
CA PHE A 70 -13.70 1.30 0.95
C PHE A 70 -13.73 2.81 0.66
N LEU A 71 -12.57 3.42 0.43
CA LEU A 71 -12.49 4.86 0.13
C LEU A 71 -13.15 5.19 -1.22
N ASP A 72 -12.98 4.35 -2.24
CA ASP A 72 -13.60 4.53 -3.54
C ASP A 72 -15.14 4.39 -3.49
N GLU A 73 -15.64 3.45 -2.68
CA GLU A 73 -17.09 3.26 -2.45
C GLU A 73 -17.71 4.44 -1.69
N MET A 74 -16.98 4.97 -0.69
CA MET A 74 -17.49 6.03 0.16
C MET A 74 -17.35 7.43 -0.45
N HIS A 75 -16.33 7.67 -1.25
CA HIS A 75 -15.96 8.99 -1.74
C HIS A 75 -15.85 9.09 -3.27
N GLY A 76 -15.89 7.98 -4.00
CA GLY A 76 -15.83 7.94 -5.45
C GLY A 76 -17.15 8.22 -6.16
N SER A 77 -18.28 8.28 -5.45
CA SER A 77 -19.60 8.51 -6.03
C SER A 77 -19.95 9.98 -6.15
N LEU A 78 -20.78 10.31 -7.15
CA LEU A 78 -21.39 11.61 -7.34
C LEU A 78 -22.40 11.89 -6.21
N GLU A 79 -22.09 12.79 -5.28
CA GLU A 79 -23.11 13.50 -4.54
C GLU A 79 -23.06 14.98 -4.94
N ASP A 80 -24.23 15.57 -5.22
CA ASP A 80 -24.48 17.00 -5.45
C ASP A 80 -23.79 17.64 -6.68
N GLY A 81 -23.63 16.92 -7.78
CA GLY A 81 -23.18 17.54 -9.04
C GLY A 81 -21.70 17.94 -9.09
N VAL A 82 -20.92 17.61 -8.07
CA VAL A 82 -19.45 17.68 -8.08
C VAL A 82 -18.94 16.29 -8.43
N THR A 83 -18.26 16.18 -9.57
CA THR A 83 -17.68 14.93 -10.05
C THR A 83 -16.51 14.57 -9.13
N GLN A 84 -16.77 13.85 -8.04
CA GLN A 84 -15.69 13.19 -7.32
C GLN A 84 -15.26 11.99 -8.14
N ARG A 85 -13.98 11.96 -8.49
CA ARG A 85 -13.39 11.00 -9.40
C ARG A 85 -13.22 9.64 -8.74
N GLN A 86 -13.76 8.57 -9.33
CA GLN A 86 -13.45 7.20 -8.89
C GLN A 86 -12.00 6.88 -9.28
N LEU A 87 -11.10 6.78 -8.28
CA LEU A 87 -9.68 6.53 -8.52
C LEU A 87 -9.39 5.10 -8.98
N ILE A 88 -10.28 4.14 -8.69
CA ILE A 88 -10.14 2.76 -9.17
C ILE A 88 -10.60 2.63 -10.65
N GLY A 89 -11.38 3.59 -11.14
CA GLY A 89 -11.91 3.62 -12.49
C GLY A 89 -13.43 3.51 -12.54
N GLU A 90 -14.04 4.09 -13.59
CA GLU A 90 -15.48 4.19 -13.77
C GLU A 90 -16.06 2.94 -14.43
N SER A 91 -15.38 2.40 -15.43
CA SER A 91 -15.84 1.21 -16.18
C SER A 91 -15.27 -0.09 -15.57
N PRO A 92 -15.96 -1.23 -15.78
CA PRO A 92 -15.43 -2.54 -15.37
C PRO A 92 -14.04 -2.82 -15.94
N GLN A 93 -13.75 -2.42 -17.17
CA GLN A 93 -12.46 -2.61 -17.83
C GLN A 93 -11.35 -1.82 -17.14
N GLN A 94 -11.60 -0.55 -16.82
CA GLN A 94 -10.66 0.29 -16.06
C GLN A 94 -10.42 -0.28 -14.66
N ARG A 95 -11.48 -0.70 -13.97
CA ARG A 95 -11.39 -1.31 -12.62
C ARG A 95 -10.59 -2.60 -12.62
N ILE A 96 -10.75 -3.46 -13.64
CA ILE A 96 -9.95 -4.68 -13.80
C ILE A 96 -8.47 -4.32 -13.95
N GLU A 97 -8.15 -3.39 -14.83
CA GLU A 97 -6.76 -3.01 -15.10
C GLU A 97 -6.09 -2.34 -13.89
N SER A 98 -6.79 -1.41 -13.23
CA SER A 98 -6.30 -0.77 -12.00
C SER A 98 -6.02 -1.79 -10.90
N ARG A 99 -6.95 -2.73 -10.66
CA ARG A 99 -6.77 -3.79 -9.65
C ARG A 99 -5.64 -4.75 -10.03
N ARG A 100 -5.52 -5.11 -11.32
CA ARG A 100 -4.44 -5.97 -11.80
C ARG A 100 -3.06 -5.34 -11.57
N LEU A 101 -2.91 -4.04 -11.84
CA LEU A 101 -1.67 -3.32 -11.59
C LEU A 101 -1.43 -3.11 -10.09
N ALA A 102 -2.48 -2.78 -9.32
CA ALA A 102 -2.38 -2.66 -7.87
C ALA A 102 -1.90 -3.97 -7.22
N SER A 103 -2.45 -5.12 -7.64
CA SER A 103 -1.99 -6.44 -7.19
C SER A 103 -0.56 -6.73 -7.66
N TRP A 104 -0.20 -6.42 -8.91
CA TRP A 104 1.18 -6.60 -9.36
C TRP A 104 2.18 -5.82 -8.50
N PHE A 105 1.94 -4.55 -8.24
CA PHE A 105 2.87 -3.71 -7.49
C PHE A 105 2.72 -3.88 -5.97
N GLY A 106 1.51 -4.06 -5.47
CA GLY A 106 1.23 -4.26 -4.06
C GLY A 106 1.65 -5.64 -3.55
N ASP A 107 1.46 -6.70 -4.34
CA ASP A 107 1.74 -8.06 -3.88
C ASP A 107 3.06 -8.59 -4.46
N LYS A 108 3.14 -8.73 -5.79
CA LYS A 108 4.28 -9.37 -6.44
C LYS A 108 5.56 -8.53 -6.31
N PHE A 109 5.53 -7.26 -6.69
CA PHE A 109 6.70 -6.38 -6.56
C PHE A 109 7.10 -6.20 -5.10
N TYR A 110 6.11 -6.07 -4.20
CA TYR A 110 6.38 -5.96 -2.77
C TYR A 110 7.10 -7.19 -2.24
N SER A 111 6.59 -8.39 -2.49
CA SER A 111 7.17 -9.64 -1.99
C SER A 111 8.56 -9.94 -2.55
N GLU A 112 8.80 -9.58 -3.82
CA GLU A 112 10.04 -9.88 -4.52
C GLU A 112 11.12 -8.79 -4.38
N VAL A 113 10.74 -7.54 -4.06
CA VAL A 113 11.65 -6.40 -4.07
C VAL A 113 11.52 -5.52 -2.84
N SER A 114 10.39 -4.80 -2.68
CA SER A 114 10.27 -3.73 -1.69
C SER A 114 10.31 -4.23 -0.26
N GLY A 115 9.58 -5.31 0.03
CA GLY A 115 9.53 -5.91 1.36
C GLY A 115 10.89 -6.44 1.82
N PRO A 116 11.55 -7.32 1.06
CA PRO A 116 12.90 -7.78 1.37
C PRO A 116 13.91 -6.63 1.55
N LEU A 117 13.93 -5.64 0.66
CA LEU A 117 14.86 -4.52 0.78
C LEU A 117 14.57 -3.64 1.99
N ALA A 118 13.29 -3.35 2.28
CA ALA A 118 12.89 -2.58 3.45
C ALA A 118 13.26 -3.31 4.74
N ASN A 119 13.01 -4.62 4.80
CA ASN A 119 13.40 -5.44 5.95
C ASN A 119 14.91 -5.40 6.19
N GLU A 120 15.70 -5.74 5.17
CA GLU A 120 17.15 -5.86 5.31
C GLU A 120 17.86 -4.53 5.56
N ARG A 121 17.41 -3.44 4.94
CA ARG A 121 18.11 -2.14 4.99
C ARG A 121 17.57 -1.18 6.02
N LEU A 122 16.31 -1.32 6.41
CA LEU A 122 15.64 -0.38 7.29
C LEU A 122 15.19 -1.05 8.59
N HIS A 123 14.27 -2.03 8.53
CA HIS A 123 13.64 -2.57 9.73
C HIS A 123 14.63 -3.23 10.67
N LYS A 124 15.53 -4.07 10.16
CA LYS A 124 16.56 -4.76 10.98
C LYS A 124 17.43 -3.82 11.83
N ARG A 125 17.54 -2.54 11.45
CA ARG A 125 18.28 -1.54 12.23
C ARG A 125 17.57 -1.11 13.51
N TYR A 126 16.25 -1.27 13.54
CA TYR A 126 15.39 -0.88 14.67
C TYR A 126 14.90 -2.07 15.48
N MET A 127 15.09 -3.27 14.98
CA MET A 127 14.72 -4.52 15.63
C MET A 127 15.82 -4.99 16.59
N THR A 128 15.42 -5.60 17.71
CA THR A 128 16.34 -6.39 18.53
C THR A 128 16.69 -7.71 17.84
N ASN A 129 17.76 -8.38 18.29
CA ASN A 129 18.11 -9.71 17.75
C ASN A 129 16.97 -10.73 17.88
N GLU A 130 16.21 -10.66 18.97
CA GLU A 130 15.04 -11.52 19.22
C GLU A 130 13.90 -11.25 18.23
N GLN A 131 13.78 -10.01 17.76
CA GLN A 131 12.80 -9.59 16.73
C GLN A 131 13.27 -9.88 15.31
N GLY A 132 14.46 -10.44 15.12
CA GLY A 132 15.04 -10.68 13.79
C GLY A 132 15.94 -9.55 13.27
N GLY A 133 16.40 -8.66 14.17
CA GLY A 133 17.39 -7.63 13.85
C GLY A 133 18.78 -8.23 13.58
N GLY A 134 19.69 -7.37 13.13
CA GLY A 134 21.06 -7.78 12.83
C GLY A 134 21.58 -7.25 11.50
N PRO A 135 22.74 -7.78 11.05
CA PRO A 135 23.31 -7.33 9.77
C PRO A 135 22.40 -7.72 8.59
N PRO A 136 22.38 -6.89 7.51
CA PRO A 136 21.61 -7.20 6.33
C PRO A 136 22.06 -8.49 5.64
N ASP A 137 21.11 -9.32 5.22
CA ASP A 137 21.37 -10.48 4.37
C ASP A 137 21.66 -10.05 2.94
N THR A 138 22.91 -10.26 2.50
CA THR A 138 23.37 -9.85 1.17
C THR A 138 22.79 -10.69 0.05
N ASP A 139 22.38 -11.93 0.31
CA ASP A 139 21.78 -12.82 -0.70
C ASP A 139 20.34 -12.40 -1.00
N VAL A 140 19.57 -12.08 0.04
CA VAL A 140 18.23 -11.50 -0.08
C VAL A 140 18.30 -10.18 -0.87
N MET A 141 19.25 -9.32 -0.53
CA MET A 141 19.42 -8.04 -1.24
C MET A 141 19.83 -8.22 -2.71
N ARG A 142 20.67 -9.22 -3.02
CA ARG A 142 21.04 -9.56 -4.41
C ARG A 142 19.86 -10.11 -5.19
N ALA A 143 19.05 -10.97 -4.59
CA ALA A 143 17.82 -11.48 -5.21
C ALA A 143 16.85 -10.34 -5.54
N ALA A 144 16.55 -9.48 -4.60
CA ALA A 144 15.68 -8.30 -4.82
C ALA A 144 16.21 -7.37 -5.92
N ARG A 145 17.54 -7.16 -6.01
CA ARG A 145 18.16 -6.37 -7.08
C ARG A 145 18.09 -7.02 -8.46
N ARG A 146 18.04 -8.34 -8.55
CA ARG A 146 17.76 -9.03 -9.82
C ARG A 146 16.31 -8.85 -10.21
N ASN A 147 15.41 -9.06 -9.28
CA ASN A 147 13.96 -8.99 -9.51
C ASN A 147 13.51 -7.59 -9.93
N ILE A 148 14.07 -6.51 -9.34
CA ILE A 148 13.68 -5.15 -9.70
C ILE A 148 13.87 -4.86 -11.19
N ARG A 149 14.86 -5.42 -11.84
CA ARG A 149 15.09 -5.22 -13.28
C ARG A 149 13.93 -5.74 -14.12
N TYR A 150 13.39 -6.89 -13.75
CA TYR A 150 12.22 -7.46 -14.40
C TYR A 150 10.99 -6.57 -14.25
N HIS A 151 10.74 -6.08 -13.03
CA HIS A 151 9.61 -5.19 -12.77
C HIS A 151 9.75 -3.84 -13.48
N LEU A 152 10.96 -3.25 -13.50
CA LEU A 152 11.21 -2.01 -14.22
C LEU A 152 11.08 -2.17 -15.74
N ALA A 153 11.49 -3.31 -16.29
CA ALA A 153 11.27 -3.62 -17.70
C ALA A 153 9.77 -3.70 -18.03
N TYR A 154 8.95 -4.29 -17.14
CA TYR A 154 7.51 -4.34 -17.31
C TYR A 154 6.87 -2.95 -17.24
N ILE A 155 7.27 -2.10 -16.28
CA ILE A 155 6.81 -0.70 -16.20
C ILE A 155 7.19 0.05 -17.48
N GLY A 156 8.43 -0.09 -17.94
CA GLY A 156 8.90 0.55 -19.16
C GLY A 156 8.13 0.09 -20.41
N TRP A 157 7.77 -1.18 -20.47
CA TRP A 157 6.92 -1.70 -21.54
C TRP A 157 5.51 -1.10 -21.50
N LEU A 158 4.87 -1.05 -20.32
CA LEU A 158 3.55 -0.43 -20.16
C LEU A 158 3.57 1.06 -20.55
N ALA A 159 4.54 1.81 -20.06
CA ALA A 159 4.70 3.23 -20.35
C ALA A 159 5.01 3.51 -21.84
N GLY A 160 5.56 2.55 -22.56
CA GLY A 160 5.75 2.63 -24.01
C GLY A 160 4.50 2.34 -24.84
N GLN A 161 3.44 1.79 -24.23
CA GLN A 161 2.20 1.42 -24.91
C GLN A 161 1.03 2.38 -24.62
N ARG A 162 1.12 3.19 -23.58
CA ARG A 162 0.01 3.99 -23.04
C ARG A 162 0.51 5.29 -22.43
N ASP A 163 -0.33 6.31 -22.43
CA ASP A 163 -0.03 7.57 -21.74
C ASP A 163 -0.12 7.41 -20.21
N TRP A 164 -1.02 6.53 -19.73
CA TRP A 164 -1.18 6.18 -18.30
C TRP A 164 -1.08 4.68 -18.07
N LEU A 165 -0.54 4.27 -16.92
CA LEU A 165 -0.31 2.84 -16.63
C LEU A 165 -1.60 2.01 -16.64
N ALA A 166 -2.72 2.56 -16.20
CA ALA A 166 -3.99 1.85 -16.07
C ALA A 166 -4.97 2.11 -17.23
N GLY A 167 -4.60 2.87 -18.27
CA GLY A 167 -5.48 3.14 -19.40
C GLY A 167 -5.18 4.47 -20.09
N ASP A 168 -6.22 5.09 -20.65
CA ASP A 168 -6.09 6.30 -21.45
C ASP A 168 -6.34 7.59 -20.64
N ASN A 169 -6.77 7.45 -19.39
CA ASN A 169 -7.08 8.55 -18.47
C ASN A 169 -6.35 8.37 -17.14
N LEU A 170 -6.01 9.49 -16.50
CA LEU A 170 -5.52 9.53 -15.13
C LEU A 170 -6.66 9.29 -14.17
#